data_809fa0a40d2358350b770f49ad384f70
#
_entry.id   809fa0a40d2358350b770f49ad384f70
#
_cell.length_a   1.000
_cell.length_b   1.000
_cell.length_c   1.000
_cell.angle_alpha   90.00
_cell.angle_beta   90.00
_cell.angle_gamma   90.00
#
_symmetry.space_group_name_H-M   'P 1'
#
loop_
_entity.id
_entity.type
_entity.pdbx_description
1 polymer ?
#
loop_
_entity_poly.entity_id
_entity_poly.type
_entity_poly.pdbx_seq_one_letter_code
_entity_poly.pdbx_strand_id
1 'polypeptide(L)'
;MEGRDAHAHSFGPAAGTYERGRPPYPPAAVRWLLPAGARTVLDLGAGTGKLTRELLRHGVEVTAVDPSDGMLAELRRILPDVPALAGSAESIPLPDRCVDAVLVAQAWHWVDLERAVPEVARVLSPGGRVGLIWNLRDEREDWVRRLGRILDSGEQRHSTEIGPPFGTVEIRDFPWTHRIRPDQLLDLVASRSYVILLPPDERAALLAQVRQLIATHPALVGRTLLDLPYVTQCARSSLP
;
A
#
# COMPACT_ATOMS: atom_id res chain seq x y z
N MET A 1 -4.98 15.40 -15.62
CA MET A 1 -3.59 14.91 -15.77
C MET A 1 -2.66 15.57 -14.75
N GLU A 2 -2.68 16.88 -14.55
CA GLU A 2 -1.79 17.58 -13.58
C GLU A 2 -1.92 17.19 -12.10
N GLY A 3 -3.09 16.75 -11.63
CA GLY A 3 -3.29 16.40 -10.22
C GLY A 3 -2.68 15.04 -9.79
N ARG A 4 -2.50 14.10 -10.71
CA ARG A 4 -1.94 12.76 -10.41
C ARG A 4 -0.41 12.80 -10.28
N ASP A 5 0.25 13.54 -11.16
CA ASP A 5 1.71 13.70 -11.13
C ASP A 5 2.18 14.50 -9.89
N ALA A 6 1.40 15.52 -9.48
CA ALA A 6 1.68 16.29 -8.27
C ALA A 6 1.64 15.42 -7.00
N HIS A 7 0.75 14.43 -6.93
CA HIS A 7 0.68 13.51 -5.78
C HIS A 7 1.89 12.56 -5.74
N ALA A 8 2.29 11.98 -6.86
CA ALA A 8 3.45 11.08 -6.90
C ALA A 8 4.75 11.75 -6.43
N HIS A 9 4.94 13.04 -6.77
CA HIS A 9 6.13 13.82 -6.37
C HIS A 9 6.08 14.37 -4.93
N SER A 10 4.89 14.48 -4.31
CA SER A 10 4.74 15.02 -2.94
C SER A 10 5.27 14.11 -1.83
N PHE A 11 5.46 12.83 -2.11
CA PHE A 11 5.87 11.83 -1.12
C PHE A 11 7.36 11.83 -0.76
N GLY A 12 8.24 12.41 -1.59
CA GLY A 12 9.68 12.38 -1.37
C GLY A 12 10.12 12.87 0.02
N PRO A 13 9.76 14.10 0.44
CA PRO A 13 10.12 14.63 1.76
C PRO A 13 9.48 13.90 2.94
N ALA A 14 8.38 13.20 2.71
CA ALA A 14 7.61 12.48 3.74
C ALA A 14 7.91 10.97 3.81
N ALA A 15 8.83 10.44 2.97
CA ALA A 15 9.11 9.02 2.86
C ALA A 15 9.47 8.36 4.22
N GLY A 16 10.24 9.02 5.06
CA GLY A 16 10.59 8.53 6.41
C GLY A 16 9.39 8.46 7.36
N THR A 17 8.48 9.43 7.30
CA THR A 17 7.23 9.40 8.10
C THR A 17 6.28 8.33 7.58
N TYR A 18 6.20 8.18 6.26
CA TYR A 18 5.45 7.11 5.59
C TYR A 18 5.95 5.73 6.03
N GLU A 19 7.27 5.51 6.02
CA GLU A 19 7.87 4.23 6.42
C GLU A 19 7.54 3.88 7.88
N ARG A 20 7.64 4.82 8.80
CA ARG A 20 7.32 4.56 10.22
C ARG A 20 5.82 4.37 10.47
N GLY A 21 4.97 5.12 9.77
CA GLY A 21 3.53 5.18 10.05
C GLY A 21 2.71 4.05 9.42
N ARG A 22 3.07 3.58 8.24
CA ARG A 22 2.22 2.61 7.52
C ARG A 22 2.37 1.18 8.04
N PRO A 23 1.23 0.45 8.19
CA PRO A 23 1.26 -0.94 8.66
C PRO A 23 1.92 -1.88 7.65
N PRO A 24 2.49 -3.01 8.10
CA PRO A 24 2.95 -4.10 7.24
C PRO A 24 1.76 -4.83 6.59
N TYR A 25 2.06 -5.83 5.77
CA TYR A 25 1.06 -6.73 5.19
C TYR A 25 1.12 -8.10 5.89
N PRO A 26 -0.04 -8.74 6.17
CA PRO A 26 -0.06 -10.07 6.74
C PRO A 26 0.60 -11.10 5.82
N PRO A 27 1.50 -11.97 6.32
CA PRO A 27 2.15 -12.99 5.48
C PRO A 27 1.17 -13.90 4.75
N ALA A 28 0.03 -14.24 5.40
CA ALA A 28 -1.00 -15.08 4.79
C ALA A 28 -1.66 -14.41 3.57
N ALA A 29 -1.83 -13.08 3.60
CA ALA A 29 -2.39 -12.31 2.48
C ALA A 29 -1.42 -12.31 1.29
N VAL A 30 -0.13 -12.02 1.55
CA VAL A 30 0.90 -12.01 0.50
C VAL A 30 1.07 -13.41 -0.11
N ARG A 31 1.12 -14.46 0.73
CA ARG A 31 1.18 -15.85 0.24
C ARG A 31 0.01 -16.20 -0.67
N TRP A 32 -1.19 -15.75 -0.34
CA TRP A 32 -2.37 -16.03 -1.16
C TRP A 32 -2.31 -15.36 -2.53
N LEU A 33 -1.69 -14.20 -2.63
CA LEU A 33 -1.51 -13.48 -3.90
C LEU A 33 -0.50 -14.15 -4.83
N LEU A 34 0.54 -14.76 -4.28
CA LEU A 34 1.58 -15.40 -5.07
C LEU A 34 1.07 -16.68 -5.78
N PRO A 35 1.37 -16.87 -7.06
CA PRO A 35 1.15 -18.17 -7.71
C PRO A 35 2.06 -19.25 -7.10
N ALA A 36 1.62 -20.49 -7.14
CA ALA A 36 2.43 -21.61 -6.66
C ALA A 36 3.73 -21.71 -7.47
N GLY A 37 4.88 -21.76 -6.78
CA GLY A 37 6.19 -21.86 -7.42
C GLY A 37 6.71 -20.55 -8.02
N ALA A 38 6.07 -19.40 -7.76
CA ALA A 38 6.58 -18.09 -8.17
C ALA A 38 8.02 -17.89 -7.70
N ARG A 39 8.87 -17.37 -8.57
CA ARG A 39 10.28 -17.04 -8.30
C ARG A 39 10.54 -15.56 -8.43
N THR A 40 9.94 -14.91 -9.42
CA THR A 40 10.17 -13.51 -9.79
C THR A 40 8.89 -12.71 -9.62
N VAL A 41 8.95 -11.60 -8.87
CA VAL A 41 7.80 -10.76 -8.55
C VAL A 41 8.14 -9.29 -8.77
N LEU A 42 7.26 -8.60 -9.43
CA LEU A 42 7.28 -7.13 -9.50
C LEU A 42 6.40 -6.55 -8.37
N ASP A 43 6.98 -5.72 -7.51
CA ASP A 43 6.26 -4.80 -6.61
C ASP A 43 6.07 -3.48 -7.36
N LEU A 44 4.86 -3.23 -7.84
CA LEU A 44 4.51 -2.08 -8.67
C LEU A 44 3.82 -0.99 -7.83
N GLY A 45 4.38 0.22 -7.83
CA GLY A 45 4.04 1.26 -6.87
C GLY A 45 4.61 0.92 -5.48
N ALA A 46 5.87 0.49 -5.44
CA ALA A 46 6.53 -0.10 -4.27
C ALA A 46 6.69 0.87 -3.10
N GLY A 47 6.68 2.18 -3.35
CA GLY A 47 6.90 3.18 -2.32
C GLY A 47 8.23 2.97 -1.59
N THR A 48 8.18 2.92 -0.28
CA THR A 48 9.35 2.66 0.58
C THR A 48 9.70 1.16 0.76
N GLY A 49 9.01 0.25 0.03
CA GLY A 49 9.30 -1.19 0.04
C GLY A 49 8.59 -1.99 1.14
N LYS A 50 7.43 -1.55 1.62
CA LYS A 50 6.66 -2.29 2.64
C LYS A 50 6.23 -3.68 2.16
N LEU A 51 5.66 -3.77 0.95
CA LEU A 51 5.31 -5.04 0.34
C LEU A 51 6.57 -5.80 -0.12
N THR A 52 7.53 -5.11 -0.71
CA THR A 52 8.84 -5.67 -1.11
C THR A 52 9.47 -6.48 0.03
N ARG A 53 9.55 -5.89 1.23
CA ARG A 53 10.10 -6.54 2.43
C ARG A 53 9.35 -7.82 2.81
N GLU A 54 8.05 -7.84 2.68
CA GLU A 54 7.25 -9.02 2.96
C GLU A 54 7.43 -10.09 1.87
N LEU A 55 7.52 -9.69 0.60
CA LEU A 55 7.80 -10.60 -0.52
C LEU A 55 9.13 -11.33 -0.36
N LEU A 56 10.19 -10.61 0.03
CA LEU A 56 11.50 -11.22 0.30
C LEU A 56 11.43 -12.32 1.36
N ARG A 57 10.57 -12.19 2.38
CA ARG A 57 10.35 -13.23 3.40
C ARG A 57 9.71 -14.50 2.84
N HIS A 58 9.05 -14.40 1.69
CA HIS A 58 8.50 -15.56 0.97
C HIS A 58 9.52 -16.23 0.04
N GLY A 59 10.77 -15.74 -0.01
CA GLY A 59 11.86 -16.36 -0.78
C GLY A 59 11.77 -16.13 -2.29
N VAL A 60 11.08 -15.09 -2.72
CA VAL A 60 10.99 -14.69 -4.14
C VAL A 60 11.99 -13.56 -4.43
N GLU A 61 12.46 -13.52 -5.67
CA GLU A 61 13.24 -12.42 -6.21
C GLU A 61 12.29 -11.25 -6.53
N VAL A 62 12.57 -10.06 -6.01
CA VAL A 62 11.70 -8.90 -6.15
C VAL A 62 12.40 -7.80 -6.94
N THR A 63 11.72 -7.29 -7.95
CA THR A 63 12.02 -5.98 -8.54
C THR A 63 10.96 -4.98 -8.09
N ALA A 64 11.38 -3.81 -7.63
CA ALA A 64 10.51 -2.73 -7.20
C ALA A 64 10.45 -1.64 -8.27
N VAL A 65 9.23 -1.14 -8.57
CA VAL A 65 9.03 -0.01 -9.49
C VAL A 65 8.15 1.02 -8.79
N ASP A 66 8.55 2.28 -8.84
CA ASP A 66 7.78 3.41 -8.31
C ASP A 66 8.08 4.69 -9.11
N PRO A 67 7.10 5.59 -9.34
CA PRO A 67 7.34 6.84 -10.05
C PRO A 67 8.07 7.90 -9.19
N SER A 68 8.12 7.74 -7.87
CA SER A 68 8.72 8.71 -6.94
C SER A 68 10.18 8.39 -6.62
N ASP A 69 11.11 9.22 -7.11
CA ASP A 69 12.54 9.07 -6.78
C ASP A 69 12.81 9.13 -5.28
N GLY A 70 12.08 9.94 -4.52
CA GLY A 70 12.23 10.02 -3.06
C GLY A 70 11.80 8.75 -2.35
N MET A 71 10.74 8.06 -2.83
CA MET A 71 10.34 6.76 -2.32
C MET A 71 11.39 5.69 -2.66
N LEU A 72 11.87 5.68 -3.89
CA LEU A 72 12.91 4.75 -4.33
C LEU A 72 14.24 4.97 -3.58
N ALA A 73 14.59 6.22 -3.26
CA ALA A 73 15.78 6.51 -2.46
C ALA A 73 15.68 5.88 -1.05
N GLU A 74 14.51 6.00 -0.41
CA GLU A 74 14.26 5.37 0.90
C GLU A 74 14.23 3.83 0.78
N LEU A 75 13.61 3.28 -0.27
CA LEU A 75 13.61 1.84 -0.53
C LEU A 75 15.03 1.31 -0.66
N ARG A 76 15.88 1.94 -1.50
CA ARG A 76 17.29 1.56 -1.69
C ARG A 76 18.10 1.64 -0.39
N ARG A 77 17.80 2.62 0.45
CA ARG A 77 18.44 2.75 1.78
C ARG A 77 18.10 1.57 2.71
N ILE A 78 16.84 1.10 2.65
CA ILE A 78 16.33 0.03 3.54
C ILE A 78 16.62 -1.36 2.98
N LEU A 79 16.54 -1.52 1.66
CA LEU A 79 16.66 -2.78 0.92
C LEU A 79 17.68 -2.62 -0.21
N PRO A 80 18.98 -2.45 0.10
CA PRO A 80 20.01 -2.09 -0.90
C PRO A 80 20.20 -3.16 -1.99
N ASP A 81 19.85 -4.40 -1.71
CA ASP A 81 20.04 -5.53 -2.65
C ASP A 81 18.83 -5.71 -3.60
N VAL A 82 17.76 -4.91 -3.44
CA VAL A 82 16.58 -5.00 -4.29
C VAL A 82 16.72 -4.05 -5.49
N PRO A 83 16.62 -4.55 -6.74
CA PRO A 83 16.51 -3.70 -7.90
C PRO A 83 15.31 -2.77 -7.78
N ALA A 84 15.55 -1.45 -7.74
CA ALA A 84 14.55 -0.40 -7.57
C ALA A 84 14.63 0.58 -8.75
N LEU A 85 13.62 0.56 -9.61
CA LEU A 85 13.59 1.25 -10.89
C LEU A 85 12.53 2.36 -10.90
N ALA A 86 12.86 3.49 -11.51
CA ALA A 86 11.90 4.54 -11.77
C ALA A 86 10.97 4.12 -12.93
N GLY A 87 9.65 4.21 -12.70
CA GLY A 87 8.64 3.84 -13.68
C GLY A 87 7.24 3.93 -13.11
N SER A 88 6.24 3.74 -13.96
CA SER A 88 4.82 3.76 -13.56
C SER A 88 4.12 2.49 -14.01
N ALA A 89 2.87 2.31 -13.59
CA ALA A 89 2.04 1.18 -14.03
C ALA A 89 1.72 1.25 -15.54
N GLU A 90 1.70 2.45 -16.10
CA GLU A 90 1.46 2.72 -17.52
C GLU A 90 2.71 2.60 -18.41
N SER A 91 3.90 2.46 -17.78
CA SER A 91 5.19 2.31 -18.46
C SER A 91 6.17 1.59 -17.52
N ILE A 92 6.12 0.26 -17.54
CA ILE A 92 6.92 -0.59 -16.66
C ILE A 92 8.30 -0.83 -17.32
N PRO A 93 9.42 -0.44 -16.66
CA PRO A 93 10.77 -0.53 -17.24
C PRO A 93 11.34 -1.96 -17.15
N LEU A 94 10.55 -2.96 -17.54
CA LEU A 94 10.92 -4.36 -17.55
C LEU A 94 10.65 -4.98 -18.92
N PRO A 95 11.41 -6.04 -19.31
CA PRO A 95 11.14 -6.80 -20.51
C PRO A 95 9.78 -7.50 -20.48
N ASP A 96 9.31 -7.95 -21.65
CA ASP A 96 8.14 -8.78 -21.77
C ASP A 96 8.33 -10.13 -21.07
N ARG A 97 7.29 -10.66 -20.44
CA ARG A 97 7.21 -12.03 -19.90
C ARG A 97 8.36 -12.38 -18.95
N CYS A 98 8.75 -11.45 -18.07
CA CYS A 98 9.92 -11.60 -17.20
C CYS A 98 9.59 -11.84 -15.72
N VAL A 99 8.31 -11.74 -15.30
CA VAL A 99 7.92 -11.97 -13.91
C VAL A 99 6.72 -12.92 -13.80
N ASP A 100 6.70 -13.70 -12.71
CA ASP A 100 5.62 -14.65 -12.40
C ASP A 100 4.41 -13.97 -11.77
N ALA A 101 4.64 -12.85 -11.08
CA ALA A 101 3.56 -12.06 -10.50
C ALA A 101 3.89 -10.58 -10.52
N VAL A 102 2.83 -9.76 -10.65
CA VAL A 102 2.84 -8.33 -10.40
C VAL A 102 1.93 -8.05 -9.22
N LEU A 103 2.47 -7.50 -8.13
CA LEU A 103 1.69 -7.13 -6.96
C LEU A 103 1.66 -5.61 -6.80
N VAL A 104 0.47 -5.08 -6.47
CA VAL A 104 0.24 -3.64 -6.28
C VAL A 104 -0.37 -3.41 -4.90
N ALA A 105 0.34 -2.66 -4.08
CA ALA A 105 -0.07 -2.37 -2.71
C ALA A 105 -0.56 -0.92 -2.56
N GLN A 106 -1.82 -0.71 -2.23
CA GLN A 106 -2.40 0.62 -1.93
C GLN A 106 -2.29 1.65 -3.09
N ALA A 107 -1.94 1.23 -4.31
CA ALA A 107 -1.62 2.16 -5.40
C ALA A 107 -2.55 2.06 -6.61
N TRP A 108 -3.28 0.96 -6.80
CA TRP A 108 -4.05 0.68 -8.00
C TRP A 108 -5.14 1.71 -8.35
N HIS A 109 -5.65 2.46 -7.38
CA HIS A 109 -6.64 3.51 -7.61
C HIS A 109 -6.07 4.80 -8.25
N TRP A 110 -4.74 4.90 -8.37
CA TRP A 110 -4.06 6.03 -8.99
C TRP A 110 -3.78 5.82 -10.48
N VAL A 111 -3.83 4.55 -10.96
CA VAL A 111 -3.39 4.21 -12.31
C VAL A 111 -4.48 4.45 -13.36
N ASP A 112 -4.03 4.67 -14.58
CA ASP A 112 -4.87 4.63 -15.77
C ASP A 112 -5.02 3.17 -16.22
N LEU A 113 -6.16 2.56 -15.96
CA LEU A 113 -6.39 1.14 -16.23
C LEU A 113 -6.25 0.78 -17.70
N GLU A 114 -6.64 1.67 -18.62
CA GLU A 114 -6.55 1.42 -20.07
C GLU A 114 -5.09 1.25 -20.52
N ARG A 115 -4.15 1.88 -19.82
CA ARG A 115 -2.71 1.81 -20.11
C ARG A 115 -1.98 0.82 -19.20
N ALA A 116 -2.32 0.78 -17.93
CA ALA A 116 -1.62 -0.03 -16.94
C ALA A 116 -1.91 -1.54 -17.11
N VAL A 117 -3.15 -1.92 -17.42
CA VAL A 117 -3.52 -3.35 -17.55
C VAL A 117 -2.76 -4.04 -18.69
N PRO A 118 -2.62 -3.46 -19.90
CA PRO A 118 -1.77 -4.02 -20.95
C PRO A 118 -0.29 -4.11 -20.56
N GLU A 119 0.26 -3.12 -19.86
CA GLU A 119 1.66 -3.14 -19.40
C GLU A 119 1.90 -4.23 -18.34
N VAL A 120 0.99 -4.39 -17.39
CA VAL A 120 1.04 -5.48 -16.41
C VAL A 120 0.97 -6.84 -17.12
N ALA A 121 0.07 -6.98 -18.11
CA ALA A 121 -0.03 -8.21 -18.90
C ALA A 121 1.23 -8.48 -19.74
N ARG A 122 1.87 -7.43 -20.27
CA ARG A 122 3.09 -7.54 -21.07
C ARG A 122 4.26 -8.13 -20.29
N VAL A 123 4.48 -7.68 -19.06
CA VAL A 123 5.61 -8.11 -18.22
C VAL A 123 5.41 -9.47 -17.56
N LEU A 124 4.16 -9.93 -17.43
CA LEU A 124 3.85 -11.24 -16.86
C LEU A 124 4.19 -12.38 -17.79
N SER A 125 4.79 -13.41 -17.23
CA SER A 125 4.95 -14.71 -17.89
C SER A 125 3.59 -15.36 -18.20
N PRO A 126 3.48 -16.25 -19.19
CA PRO A 126 2.25 -17.01 -19.45
C PRO A 126 1.73 -17.69 -18.17
N GLY A 127 0.45 -17.52 -17.86
CA GLY A 127 -0.14 -18.00 -16.60
C GLY A 127 0.25 -17.19 -15.36
N GLY A 128 0.99 -16.10 -15.54
CA GLY A 128 1.36 -15.18 -14.45
C GLY A 128 0.17 -14.49 -13.81
N ARG A 129 0.36 -13.88 -12.66
CA ARG A 129 -0.72 -13.35 -11.82
C ARG A 129 -0.52 -11.89 -11.49
N VAL A 130 -1.61 -11.12 -11.57
CA VAL A 130 -1.71 -9.80 -10.95
C VAL A 130 -2.42 -9.92 -9.59
N GLY A 131 -1.90 -9.24 -8.59
CA GLY A 131 -2.48 -9.18 -7.25
C GLY A 131 -2.53 -7.77 -6.69
N LEU A 132 -3.67 -7.42 -6.12
CA LEU A 132 -3.90 -6.13 -5.46
C LEU A 132 -4.06 -6.36 -3.97
N ILE A 133 -3.51 -5.47 -3.14
CA ILE A 133 -3.57 -5.60 -1.69
C ILE A 133 -3.83 -4.25 -1.01
N TRP A 134 -4.81 -4.24 -0.10
CA TRP A 134 -5.29 -3.06 0.60
C TRP A 134 -5.42 -3.33 2.09
N ASN A 135 -4.82 -2.50 2.92
CA ASN A 135 -5.06 -2.51 4.36
C ASN A 135 -6.20 -1.54 4.69
N LEU A 136 -7.34 -2.08 5.08
CA LEU A 136 -8.53 -1.34 5.49
C LEU A 136 -8.67 -1.40 7.00
N ARG A 137 -8.94 -0.28 7.66
CA ARG A 137 -9.24 -0.29 9.09
C ARG A 137 -10.59 -0.97 9.30
N ASP A 138 -10.67 -1.82 10.32
CA ASP A 138 -11.93 -2.45 10.69
C ASP A 138 -12.76 -1.52 11.57
N GLU A 139 -13.67 -0.79 10.96
CA GLU A 139 -14.52 0.21 11.62
C GLU A 139 -15.69 -0.40 12.41
N ARG A 140 -15.74 -1.72 12.59
CA ARG A 140 -16.67 -2.37 13.52
C ARG A 140 -16.37 -1.96 14.96
N GLU A 141 -15.10 -1.71 15.29
CA GLU A 141 -14.70 -1.12 16.56
C GLU A 141 -15.03 0.38 16.64
N ASP A 142 -15.69 0.81 17.73
CA ASP A 142 -16.19 2.19 17.87
C ASP A 142 -15.09 3.25 17.78
N TRP A 143 -13.94 3.03 18.43
CA TRP A 143 -12.84 3.99 18.38
C TRP A 143 -12.20 4.08 16.99
N VAL A 144 -12.17 2.98 16.24
CA VAL A 144 -11.66 2.96 14.86
C VAL A 144 -12.60 3.72 13.93
N ARG A 145 -13.90 3.55 14.11
CA ARG A 145 -14.92 4.32 13.39
C ARG A 145 -14.84 5.81 13.70
N ARG A 146 -14.59 6.19 14.97
CA ARG A 146 -14.35 7.59 15.34
C ARG A 146 -13.08 8.14 14.72
N LEU A 147 -12.00 7.35 14.71
CA LEU A 147 -10.79 7.68 14.00
C LEU A 147 -11.06 7.86 12.49
N GLY A 148 -11.85 6.97 11.88
CA GLY A 148 -12.32 7.09 10.50
C GLY A 148 -12.97 8.45 10.23
N ARG A 149 -13.92 8.89 11.09
CA ARG A 149 -14.58 10.19 10.94
C ARG A 149 -13.63 11.39 11.06
N ILE A 150 -12.62 11.31 11.94
CA ILE A 150 -11.57 12.36 12.03
C ILE A 150 -10.76 12.42 10.73
N LEU A 151 -10.56 11.26 10.11
CA LEU A 151 -9.79 11.09 8.89
C LEU A 151 -10.64 11.18 7.62
N ASP A 152 -11.95 11.43 7.73
CA ASP A 152 -12.90 11.47 6.62
C ASP A 152 -12.68 12.74 5.77
N SER A 153 -11.73 12.64 4.90
CA SER A 153 -11.35 13.66 3.94
C SER A 153 -11.41 13.12 2.51
N GLY A 154 -12.39 12.25 2.23
CA GLY A 154 -12.62 11.73 0.89
C GLY A 154 -11.56 10.73 0.45
N GLU A 155 -11.15 9.81 1.32
CA GLU A 155 -10.31 8.68 0.90
C GLU A 155 -10.92 8.04 -0.35
N GLN A 156 -10.15 8.01 -1.41
CA GLN A 156 -10.56 7.38 -2.66
C GLN A 156 -10.89 5.91 -2.38
N ARG A 157 -12.02 5.47 -2.92
CA ARG A 157 -12.42 4.06 -2.82
C ARG A 157 -11.35 3.23 -3.50
N HIS A 158 -10.81 2.25 -2.79
CA HIS A 158 -9.94 1.25 -3.40
C HIS A 158 -10.71 0.51 -4.51
N SER A 159 -10.03 0.22 -5.63
CA SER A 159 -10.59 -0.55 -6.73
C SER A 159 -9.95 -1.92 -6.78
N THR A 160 -10.77 -2.93 -7.02
CA THR A 160 -10.33 -4.31 -7.31
C THR A 160 -10.53 -4.67 -8.78
N GLU A 161 -10.89 -3.69 -9.61
CA GLU A 161 -11.05 -3.86 -11.05
C GLU A 161 -9.68 -4.05 -11.71
N ILE A 162 -9.56 -5.11 -12.50
CA ILE A 162 -8.32 -5.43 -13.22
C ILE A 162 -8.58 -5.33 -14.74
N GLY A 163 -9.68 -5.89 -15.23
CA GLY A 163 -10.05 -5.85 -16.65
C GLY A 163 -9.33 -6.87 -17.54
N PRO A 164 -9.76 -6.98 -18.82
CA PRO A 164 -9.13 -7.88 -19.78
C PRO A 164 -7.67 -7.45 -20.09
N PRO A 165 -6.72 -8.39 -20.37
CA PRO A 165 -6.97 -9.79 -20.73
C PRO A 165 -7.02 -10.76 -19.53
N PHE A 166 -7.05 -10.26 -18.31
CA PHE A 166 -7.11 -11.09 -17.11
C PHE A 166 -8.46 -11.77 -16.96
N GLY A 167 -8.46 -12.97 -16.35
CA GLY A 167 -9.65 -13.76 -16.10
C GLY A 167 -10.49 -13.23 -14.91
N THR A 168 -11.24 -14.13 -14.30
CA THR A 168 -12.06 -13.81 -13.13
C THR A 168 -11.23 -13.31 -11.98
N VAL A 169 -11.64 -12.22 -11.34
CA VAL A 169 -11.02 -11.69 -10.15
C VAL A 169 -11.52 -12.45 -8.92
N GLU A 170 -10.58 -13.08 -8.21
CA GLU A 170 -10.85 -13.66 -6.90
C GLU A 170 -10.54 -12.62 -5.81
N ILE A 171 -11.46 -12.47 -4.84
CA ILE A 171 -11.30 -11.54 -3.71
C ILE A 171 -11.26 -12.34 -2.41
N ARG A 172 -10.37 -11.97 -1.49
CA ARG A 172 -10.27 -12.56 -0.16
C ARG A 172 -9.84 -11.54 0.88
N ASP A 173 -10.50 -11.60 2.03
CA ASP A 173 -10.23 -10.78 3.19
C ASP A 173 -9.41 -11.54 4.23
N PHE A 174 -8.43 -10.83 4.83
CA PHE A 174 -7.57 -11.34 5.89
C PHE A 174 -7.67 -10.40 7.10
N PRO A 175 -8.50 -10.72 8.11
CA PRO A 175 -8.57 -9.93 9.32
C PRO A 175 -7.31 -10.14 10.18
N TRP A 176 -6.81 -9.05 10.75
CA TRP A 176 -5.65 -9.06 11.64
C TRP A 176 -5.63 -7.82 12.54
N THR A 177 -4.73 -7.82 13.52
CA THR A 177 -4.58 -6.70 14.45
C THR A 177 -3.18 -6.13 14.35
N HIS A 178 -3.09 -4.82 14.10
CA HIS A 178 -1.85 -4.08 14.15
C HIS A 178 -1.67 -3.50 15.55
N ARG A 179 -0.71 -4.07 16.30
CA ARG A 179 -0.39 -3.59 17.64
C ARG A 179 0.61 -2.46 17.56
N ILE A 180 0.20 -1.27 18.01
CA ILE A 180 1.00 -0.03 17.91
C ILE A 180 0.92 0.79 19.19
N ARG A 181 1.93 1.64 19.40
CA ARG A 181 1.87 2.65 20.47
C ARG A 181 1.03 3.86 20.05
N PRO A 182 0.53 4.67 21.01
CA PRO A 182 -0.21 5.89 20.71
C PRO A 182 0.54 6.89 19.81
N ASP A 183 1.86 7.03 20.00
CA ASP A 183 2.70 7.88 19.14
C ASP A 183 2.77 7.37 17.69
N GLN A 184 2.84 6.06 17.51
CA GLN A 184 2.83 5.42 16.19
C GLN A 184 1.46 5.58 15.47
N LEU A 185 0.35 5.66 16.23
CA LEU A 185 -0.95 5.98 15.63
C LEU A 185 -0.97 7.41 15.07
N LEU A 186 -0.33 8.37 15.78
CA LEU A 186 -0.17 9.73 15.26
C LEU A 186 0.71 9.77 14.00
N ASP A 187 1.82 9.01 13.98
CA ASP A 187 2.68 8.87 12.80
C ASP A 187 1.92 8.25 11.61
N LEU A 188 1.10 7.23 11.88
CA LEU A 188 0.25 6.60 10.88
C LEU A 188 -0.71 7.61 10.25
N VAL A 189 -1.35 8.43 11.07
CA VAL A 189 -2.25 9.50 10.60
C VAL A 189 -1.47 10.55 9.80
N ALA A 190 -0.34 11.02 10.33
CA ALA A 190 0.50 12.03 9.69
C ALA A 190 1.12 11.56 8.35
N SER A 191 1.23 10.25 8.14
CA SER A 191 1.76 9.64 6.91
C SER A 191 0.74 9.56 5.75
N ARG A 192 -0.52 9.95 5.97
CA ARG A 192 -1.52 9.92 4.90
C ARG A 192 -1.27 11.03 3.90
N SER A 193 -1.39 10.72 2.61
CA SER A 193 -1.09 11.64 1.52
C SER A 193 -1.80 12.98 1.67
N TYR A 194 -3.11 12.95 1.92
CA TYR A 194 -3.88 14.17 2.10
C TYR A 194 -3.50 14.94 3.37
N VAL A 195 -3.11 14.26 4.47
CA VAL A 195 -2.66 14.92 5.71
C VAL A 195 -1.31 15.62 5.52
N ILE A 196 -0.43 15.04 4.69
CA ILE A 196 0.84 15.66 4.29
C ILE A 196 0.61 16.96 3.55
N LEU A 197 -0.44 17.02 2.72
CA LEU A 197 -0.80 18.17 1.89
C LEU A 197 -1.62 19.25 2.63
N LEU A 198 -2.11 18.97 3.85
CA LEU A 198 -2.85 19.98 4.63
C LEU A 198 -1.95 21.16 5.04
N PRO A 199 -2.52 22.36 5.10
CA PRO A 199 -1.88 23.50 5.75
C PRO A 199 -1.44 23.14 7.18
N PRO A 200 -0.35 23.73 7.70
CA PRO A 200 0.19 23.36 9.01
C PRO A 200 -0.83 23.43 10.15
N ASP A 201 -1.68 24.43 10.16
CA ASP A 201 -2.70 24.62 11.20
C ASP A 201 -3.80 23.56 11.13
N GLU A 202 -4.26 23.22 9.94
CA GLU A 202 -5.26 22.16 9.72
C GLU A 202 -4.72 20.79 10.10
N ARG A 203 -3.46 20.51 9.72
CA ARG A 203 -2.75 19.30 10.11
C ARG A 203 -2.60 19.21 11.63
N ALA A 204 -2.23 20.31 12.30
CA ALA A 204 -2.11 20.36 13.75
C ALA A 204 -3.45 20.11 14.44
N ALA A 205 -4.54 20.72 13.94
CA ALA A 205 -5.90 20.52 14.42
C ALA A 205 -6.38 19.07 14.27
N LEU A 206 -6.13 18.46 13.12
CA LEU A 206 -6.46 17.04 12.88
C LEU A 206 -5.72 16.12 13.85
N LEU A 207 -4.42 16.31 14.02
CA LEU A 207 -3.61 15.52 14.97
C LEU A 207 -4.03 15.77 16.42
N ALA A 208 -4.51 16.97 16.77
CA ALA A 208 -5.06 17.25 18.10
C ALA A 208 -6.35 16.46 18.35
N GLN A 209 -7.24 16.33 17.37
CA GLN A 209 -8.45 15.49 17.48
C GLN A 209 -8.09 14.01 17.72
N VAL A 210 -7.06 13.50 17.03
CA VAL A 210 -6.60 12.12 17.26
C VAL A 210 -6.01 11.94 18.67
N ARG A 211 -5.22 12.92 19.17
CA ARG A 211 -4.73 12.91 20.56
C ARG A 211 -5.89 12.92 21.57
N GLN A 212 -6.91 13.74 21.31
CA GLN A 212 -8.12 13.79 22.13
C GLN A 212 -8.84 12.44 22.15
N LEU A 213 -8.99 11.79 21.00
CA LEU A 213 -9.59 10.45 20.91
C LEU A 213 -8.79 9.45 21.77
N ILE A 214 -7.46 9.43 21.65
CA ILE A 214 -6.59 8.54 22.45
C ILE A 214 -6.74 8.82 23.96
N ALA A 215 -6.83 10.09 24.35
CA ALA A 215 -6.88 10.50 25.76
C ALA A 215 -8.23 10.27 26.42
N THR A 216 -9.33 10.17 25.66
CA THR A 216 -10.68 10.13 26.22
C THR A 216 -11.48 8.89 25.92
N HIS A 217 -11.13 8.13 24.87
CA HIS A 217 -11.89 6.95 24.51
C HIS A 217 -11.64 5.80 25.51
N PRO A 218 -12.70 5.17 26.08
CA PRO A 218 -12.55 4.11 27.10
C PRO A 218 -11.67 2.94 26.68
N ALA A 219 -11.65 2.57 25.40
CA ALA A 219 -10.82 1.49 24.87
C ALA A 219 -9.32 1.87 24.72
N LEU A 220 -8.97 3.16 24.80
CA LEU A 220 -7.63 3.67 24.50
C LEU A 220 -6.95 4.32 25.71
N VAL A 221 -7.73 4.96 26.58
CA VAL A 221 -7.22 5.73 27.72
C VAL A 221 -6.31 4.87 28.61
N GLY A 222 -5.10 5.38 28.89
CA GLY A 222 -4.10 4.71 29.73
C GLY A 222 -3.40 3.52 29.09
N ARG A 223 -3.70 3.18 27.84
CA ARG A 223 -3.04 2.09 27.11
C ARG A 223 -1.68 2.52 26.60
N THR A 224 -0.66 1.69 26.81
CA THR A 224 0.66 1.84 26.21
C THR A 224 0.77 1.18 24.83
N LEU A 225 -0.12 0.22 24.55
CA LEU A 225 -0.28 -0.45 23.26
C LEU A 225 -1.76 -0.45 22.87
N LEU A 226 -2.02 -0.14 21.63
CA LEU A 226 -3.34 -0.11 20.99
C LEU A 226 -3.43 -1.27 20.00
N ASP A 227 -4.51 -2.02 20.09
CA ASP A 227 -4.83 -3.07 19.11
C ASP A 227 -5.71 -2.44 18.02
N LEU A 228 -5.07 -2.01 16.92
CA LEU A 228 -5.76 -1.44 15.77
C LEU A 228 -6.16 -2.55 14.78
N PRO A 229 -7.44 -2.91 14.70
CA PRO A 229 -7.89 -3.96 13.81
C PRO A 229 -7.90 -3.50 12.36
N TYR A 230 -7.46 -4.41 11.49
CA TYR A 230 -7.44 -4.27 10.04
C TYR A 230 -8.11 -5.45 9.36
N VAL A 231 -8.64 -5.19 8.19
CA VAL A 231 -8.94 -6.20 7.17
C VAL A 231 -8.03 -5.91 5.99
N THR A 232 -7.12 -6.84 5.68
CA THR A 232 -6.36 -6.77 4.44
C THR A 232 -7.17 -7.43 3.34
N GLN A 233 -7.73 -6.63 2.44
CA GLN A 233 -8.43 -7.12 1.26
C GLN A 233 -7.44 -7.37 0.15
N CYS A 234 -7.51 -8.55 -0.44
CA CYS A 234 -6.72 -8.96 -1.58
C CYS A 234 -7.63 -9.29 -2.77
N ALA A 235 -7.21 -8.88 -3.95
CA ALA A 235 -7.79 -9.32 -5.21
C ALA A 235 -6.70 -9.88 -6.10
N ARG A 236 -6.98 -10.97 -6.82
CA ARG A 236 -6.03 -11.58 -7.75
C ARG A 236 -6.72 -12.07 -9.01
N SER A 237 -5.99 -12.01 -10.12
CA SER A 237 -6.41 -12.63 -11.37
C SER A 237 -5.19 -13.15 -12.13
N SER A 238 -5.37 -14.16 -12.93
CA SER A 238 -4.29 -14.75 -13.73
C SER A 238 -4.45 -14.39 -15.20
N LEU A 239 -3.31 -14.23 -15.86
CA LEU A 239 -3.22 -14.17 -17.30
C LEU A 239 -3.50 -15.56 -17.87
N PRO A 240 -4.32 -15.70 -18.93
CA PRO A 240 -4.61 -16.99 -19.55
C PRO A 240 -3.38 -17.71 -20.06
#